data_b9824125cd36489b342af47628430d7f
#
_entry.id   b9824125cd36489b342af47628430d7f
#
_cell.length_a   1.000
_cell.length_b   1.000
_cell.length_c   1.000
_cell.angle_alpha   90.00
_cell.angle_beta   90.00
_cell.angle_gamma   90.00
#
_symmetry.space_group_name_H-M   'P 1'
#
loop_
_entity.id
_entity.type
_entity.pdbx_description
1 polymer ?
#
loop_
_entity_poly.entity_id
_entity_poly.type
_entity_poly.pdbx_seq_one_letter_code
_entity_poly.pdbx_strand_id
1 'polypeptide(L)'
;MHRLSYVILSLAAVTLALVLATPAAADAPAIETSTVTFGPFADDETCAFPFSVTVERTRRTILYANGDTKRHTDLIVTASANGKTLVQRNSFNVFIDADSPTVWVITGVFEKAQLHGRTLWLESGRLVYDLEADQVIDPNRGPLAEPPDVCELLGP
;
A
#
# COMPACT_ATOMS: atom_id res chain seq x y z
N MET A 1 55.75 26.70 -34.20
CA MET A 1 54.44 26.34 -34.72
C MET A 1 53.81 25.06 -34.06
N HIS A 2 54.56 24.24 -33.31
CA HIS A 2 54.05 22.99 -32.74
C HIS A 2 53.24 23.13 -31.45
N ARG A 3 53.34 24.24 -30.73
CA ARG A 3 52.58 24.38 -29.42
C ARG A 3 51.11 24.72 -29.59
N LEU A 4 50.69 25.34 -30.68
CA LEU A 4 49.29 25.66 -30.94
C LEU A 4 48.46 24.43 -31.31
N SER A 5 49.07 23.41 -31.95
CA SER A 5 48.38 22.20 -32.38
C SER A 5 47.93 21.30 -31.21
N TYR A 6 48.72 21.28 -30.12
CA TYR A 6 48.37 20.46 -28.95
C TYR A 6 47.22 21.06 -28.13
N VAL A 7 47.07 22.38 -28.10
CA VAL A 7 45.99 23.04 -27.39
C VAL A 7 44.66 22.81 -28.10
N ILE A 8 44.63 22.79 -29.40
CA ILE A 8 43.41 22.55 -30.19
C ILE A 8 42.97 21.07 -30.07
N LEU A 9 43.93 20.12 -30.06
CA LEU A 9 43.60 18.70 -29.88
C LEU A 9 43.04 18.40 -28.47
N SER A 10 43.58 19.05 -27.43
CA SER A 10 43.09 18.88 -26.05
C SER A 10 41.70 19.46 -25.85
N LEU A 11 41.37 20.58 -26.49
CA LEU A 11 40.02 21.14 -26.42
C LEU A 11 38.96 20.26 -27.14
N ALA A 12 39.33 19.68 -28.28
CA ALA A 12 38.46 18.80 -29.04
C ALA A 12 38.15 17.49 -28.28
N ALA A 13 39.11 16.94 -27.52
CA ALA A 13 38.93 15.73 -26.71
C ALA A 13 38.01 15.97 -25.50
N VAL A 14 38.11 17.15 -24.88
CA VAL A 14 37.26 17.51 -23.73
C VAL A 14 35.81 17.77 -24.17
N THR A 15 35.59 18.40 -25.31
CA THR A 15 34.24 18.64 -25.84
C THR A 15 33.57 17.34 -26.30
N LEU A 16 34.30 16.40 -26.84
CA LEU A 16 33.76 15.09 -27.24
C LEU A 16 33.33 14.23 -26.03
N ALA A 17 34.07 14.29 -24.92
CA ALA A 17 33.75 13.59 -23.70
C ALA A 17 32.47 14.13 -23.02
N LEU A 18 32.19 15.42 -23.13
CA LEU A 18 30.98 16.05 -22.58
C LEU A 18 29.71 15.71 -23.38
N VAL A 19 29.83 15.44 -24.68
CA VAL A 19 28.65 15.09 -25.52
C VAL A 19 28.23 13.65 -25.35
N LEU A 20 29.12 12.77 -24.87
CA LEU A 20 28.79 11.33 -24.66
C LEU A 20 28.23 11.02 -23.28
N ALA A 21 28.24 11.96 -22.35
CA ALA A 21 27.56 11.84 -21.08
C ALA A 21 26.06 12.21 -21.25
N THR A 22 25.32 11.40 -22.01
CA THR A 22 23.86 11.43 -21.89
C THR A 22 23.51 11.06 -20.46
N PRO A 23 22.82 11.94 -19.69
CA PRO A 23 22.33 11.51 -18.40
C PRO A 23 21.47 10.26 -18.65
N ALA A 24 21.80 9.17 -17.98
CA ALA A 24 20.92 8.02 -17.96
C ALA A 24 19.58 8.54 -17.43
N ALA A 25 18.61 8.70 -18.30
CA ALA A 25 17.26 9.05 -17.89
C ALA A 25 16.82 7.89 -16.99
N ALA A 26 16.74 8.14 -15.69
CA ALA A 26 16.15 7.18 -14.78
C ALA A 26 14.74 6.92 -15.30
N ASP A 27 14.43 5.67 -15.65
CA ASP A 27 13.11 5.30 -16.12
C ASP A 27 12.08 5.72 -15.06
N ALA A 28 11.10 6.50 -15.50
CA ALA A 28 10.03 6.92 -14.61
C ALA A 28 9.28 5.67 -14.10
N PRO A 29 8.91 5.63 -12.81
CA PRO A 29 8.21 4.48 -12.27
C PRO A 29 6.86 4.27 -12.98
N ALA A 30 6.53 3.03 -13.26
CA ALA A 30 5.21 2.68 -13.77
C ALA A 30 4.18 2.79 -12.63
N ILE A 31 3.04 3.44 -12.90
CA ILE A 31 1.98 3.63 -11.92
C ILE A 31 0.69 3.01 -12.45
N GLU A 32 0.11 2.12 -11.64
CA GLU A 32 -1.17 1.49 -11.93
C GLU A 32 -2.14 1.77 -10.79
N THR A 33 -3.39 2.09 -11.12
CA THR A 33 -4.46 2.32 -10.13
C THR A 33 -5.67 1.49 -10.51
N SER A 34 -6.25 0.80 -9.54
CA SER A 34 -7.49 0.03 -9.70
C SER A 34 -8.44 0.31 -8.55
N THR A 35 -9.73 0.42 -8.87
CA THR A 35 -10.81 0.50 -7.88
C THR A 35 -11.82 -0.58 -8.20
N VAL A 36 -12.23 -1.33 -7.17
CA VAL A 36 -13.19 -2.43 -7.28
C VAL A 36 -14.16 -2.35 -6.12
N THR A 37 -15.44 -2.53 -6.43
CA THR A 37 -16.52 -2.65 -5.43
C THR A 37 -17.11 -4.05 -5.49
N PHE A 38 -17.25 -4.68 -4.35
CA PHE A 38 -17.86 -5.98 -4.18
C PHE A 38 -19.11 -5.86 -3.29
N GLY A 39 -20.15 -6.62 -3.62
CA GLY A 39 -21.40 -6.61 -2.87
C GLY A 39 -22.47 -5.67 -3.46
N PRO A 40 -23.54 -5.38 -2.71
CA PRO A 40 -23.76 -5.90 -1.37
C PRO A 40 -23.92 -7.43 -1.32
N PHE A 41 -23.30 -8.05 -0.30
CA PHE A 41 -23.50 -9.45 0.05
C PHE A 41 -24.40 -9.53 1.28
N ALA A 42 -25.31 -10.50 1.31
CA ALA A 42 -25.98 -10.88 2.55
C ALA A 42 -25.07 -11.85 3.31
N ASP A 43 -24.85 -11.59 4.59
CA ASP A 43 -24.19 -12.50 5.51
C ASP A 43 -25.21 -12.91 6.58
N ASP A 44 -25.52 -14.20 6.64
CA ASP A 44 -26.47 -14.81 7.57
C ASP A 44 -25.83 -15.93 8.42
N GLU A 45 -24.51 -16.12 8.26
CA GLU A 45 -23.74 -17.15 8.96
C GLU A 45 -22.96 -16.58 10.15
N THR A 46 -22.44 -15.35 10.03
CA THR A 46 -21.56 -14.75 11.04
C THR A 46 -22.32 -14.35 12.30
N CYS A 47 -23.54 -13.80 12.17
CA CYS A 47 -24.37 -13.35 13.29
C CYS A 47 -25.69 -14.11 13.35
N ALA A 48 -26.38 -14.06 14.49
CA ALA A 48 -27.73 -14.64 14.66
C ALA A 48 -28.82 -13.87 13.87
N PHE A 49 -28.45 -12.88 13.08
CA PHE A 49 -29.31 -12.07 12.21
C PHE A 49 -28.56 -11.74 10.92
N PRO A 50 -29.27 -11.60 9.78
CA PRO A 50 -28.65 -11.25 8.53
C PRO A 50 -28.17 -9.79 8.53
N PHE A 51 -27.02 -9.53 7.91
CA PHE A 51 -26.55 -8.19 7.64
C PHE A 51 -25.98 -8.09 6.21
N SER A 52 -25.92 -6.87 5.70
CA SER A 52 -25.42 -6.59 4.35
C SER A 52 -24.00 -6.06 4.43
N VAL A 53 -23.11 -6.56 3.57
CA VAL A 53 -21.71 -6.14 3.50
C VAL A 53 -21.38 -5.61 2.11
N THR A 54 -20.77 -4.44 2.03
CA THR A 54 -20.17 -3.89 0.82
C THR A 54 -18.70 -3.61 1.06
N VAL A 55 -17.86 -3.95 0.09
CA VAL A 55 -16.41 -3.75 0.15
C VAL A 55 -15.97 -2.90 -1.02
N GLU A 56 -15.34 -1.76 -0.76
CA GLU A 56 -14.69 -0.92 -1.75
C GLU A 56 -13.18 -0.97 -1.54
N ARG A 57 -12.44 -1.26 -2.61
CA ARG A 57 -10.99 -1.32 -2.56
C ARG A 57 -10.40 -0.45 -3.66
N THR A 58 -9.57 0.51 -3.29
CA THR A 58 -8.70 1.25 -4.21
C THR A 58 -7.26 0.85 -3.95
N ARG A 59 -6.55 0.48 -5.03
CA ARG A 59 -5.14 0.09 -4.98
C ARG A 59 -4.35 0.91 -5.98
N ARG A 60 -3.25 1.52 -5.52
CA ARG A 60 -2.27 2.18 -6.37
C ARG A 60 -0.92 1.46 -6.22
N THR A 61 -0.42 0.94 -7.32
CA THR A 61 0.88 0.24 -7.38
C THR A 61 1.88 1.11 -8.15
N ILE A 62 3.07 1.25 -7.60
CA ILE A 62 4.21 1.95 -8.21
C ILE A 62 5.31 0.91 -8.35
N LEU A 63 5.72 0.65 -9.59
CA LEU A 63 6.85 -0.22 -9.92
C LEU A 63 8.03 0.65 -10.29
N TYR A 64 9.11 0.54 -9.54
CA TYR A 64 10.36 1.27 -9.77
C TYR A 64 11.26 0.54 -10.77
N ALA A 65 12.16 1.26 -11.42
CA ALA A 65 13.08 0.71 -12.43
C ALA A 65 14.02 -0.38 -11.88
N ASN A 66 14.33 -0.34 -10.57
CA ASN A 66 15.11 -1.38 -9.88
C ASN A 66 14.30 -2.64 -9.53
N GLY A 67 13.01 -2.67 -9.84
CA GLY A 67 12.12 -3.78 -9.54
C GLY A 67 11.38 -3.68 -8.20
N ASP A 68 11.72 -2.71 -7.34
CA ASP A 68 11.00 -2.47 -6.11
C ASP A 68 9.54 -2.11 -6.39
N THR A 69 8.66 -2.49 -5.48
CA THR A 69 7.24 -2.20 -5.59
C THR A 69 6.74 -1.49 -4.34
N LYS A 70 6.02 -0.39 -4.53
CA LYS A 70 5.21 0.24 -3.48
C LYS A 70 3.74 0.11 -3.87
N ARG A 71 2.93 -0.45 -2.96
CA ARG A 71 1.49 -0.57 -3.12
C ARG A 71 0.78 0.16 -2.01
N HIS A 72 -0.04 1.13 -2.36
CA HIS A 72 -0.98 1.77 -1.44
C HIS A 72 -2.35 1.13 -1.62
N THR A 73 -3.01 0.77 -0.51
CA THR A 73 -4.35 0.18 -0.51
C THR A 73 -5.25 0.93 0.46
N ASP A 74 -6.36 1.43 -0.07
CA ASP A 74 -7.49 1.89 0.72
C ASP A 74 -8.62 0.85 0.61
N LEU A 75 -9.13 0.40 1.75
CA LEU A 75 -10.22 -0.55 1.86
C LEU A 75 -11.30 0.04 2.74
N ILE A 76 -12.53 0.04 2.26
CA ILE A 76 -13.72 0.44 3.01
C ILE A 76 -14.68 -0.75 3.03
N VAL A 77 -14.95 -1.25 4.22
CA VAL A 77 -15.97 -2.28 4.45
C VAL A 77 -17.14 -1.63 5.16
N THR A 78 -18.32 -1.73 4.58
CA THR A 78 -19.56 -1.22 5.15
C THR A 78 -20.48 -2.39 5.48
N ALA A 79 -20.80 -2.58 6.75
CA ALA A 79 -21.74 -3.57 7.23
C ALA A 79 -22.98 -2.90 7.80
N SER A 80 -24.17 -3.36 7.42
CA SER A 80 -25.45 -2.75 7.83
C SER A 80 -26.50 -3.77 8.24
N ALA A 81 -27.08 -3.57 9.41
CA ALA A 81 -28.24 -4.30 9.92
C ALA A 81 -29.00 -3.48 10.96
N ASN A 82 -30.28 -3.76 11.16
CA ASN A 82 -31.12 -3.18 12.23
C ASN A 82 -31.08 -1.65 12.29
N GLY A 83 -30.96 -0.97 11.12
CA GLY A 83 -30.85 0.50 11.05
C GLY A 83 -29.50 1.07 11.48
N LYS A 84 -28.52 0.22 11.79
CA LYS A 84 -27.15 0.61 12.14
C LYS A 84 -26.21 0.36 10.96
N THR A 85 -25.14 1.14 10.87
CA THR A 85 -24.10 0.99 9.84
C THR A 85 -22.73 1.11 10.50
N LEU A 86 -21.96 0.03 10.39
CA LEU A 86 -20.55 -0.02 10.79
C LEU A 86 -19.68 0.20 9.55
N VAL A 87 -18.73 1.09 9.65
CA VAL A 87 -17.76 1.36 8.58
C VAL A 87 -16.37 1.04 9.09
N GLN A 88 -15.70 0.09 8.44
CA GLN A 88 -14.29 -0.21 8.66
C GLN A 88 -13.46 0.41 7.52
N ARG A 89 -12.35 1.03 7.88
CA ARG A 89 -11.41 1.65 6.92
C ARG A 89 -10.00 1.18 7.21
N ASN A 90 -9.35 0.71 6.18
CA ASN A 90 -7.94 0.31 6.21
C ASN A 90 -7.23 1.17 5.16
N SER A 91 -6.09 1.75 5.51
CA SER A 91 -5.28 2.55 4.60
C SER A 91 -3.81 2.28 4.89
N PHE A 92 -3.16 1.53 4.04
CA PHE A 92 -1.80 1.07 4.29
C PHE A 92 -0.95 1.00 3.02
N ASN A 93 0.36 1.09 3.22
CA ASN A 93 1.35 0.87 2.19
C ASN A 93 2.04 -0.48 2.40
N VAL A 94 2.31 -1.17 1.30
CA VAL A 94 3.15 -2.36 1.25
C VAL A 94 4.38 -2.02 0.43
N PHE A 95 5.57 -2.24 0.99
CA PHE A 95 6.84 -2.13 0.30
C PHE A 95 7.39 -3.54 0.08
N ILE A 96 7.78 -3.80 -1.16
CA ILE A 96 8.32 -5.09 -1.62
C ILE A 96 9.64 -4.77 -2.29
N ASP A 97 10.72 -5.27 -1.71
CA ASP A 97 12.06 -5.18 -2.26
C ASP A 97 12.24 -6.21 -3.37
N ALA A 98 12.83 -5.84 -4.49
CA ALA A 98 13.06 -6.73 -5.63
C ALA A 98 13.96 -7.92 -5.28
N ASP A 99 14.92 -7.73 -4.38
CA ASP A 99 15.85 -8.76 -3.91
C ASP A 99 15.23 -9.69 -2.85
N SER A 100 14.09 -9.29 -2.26
CA SER A 100 13.38 -10.04 -1.22
C SER A 100 11.86 -10.02 -1.44
N PRO A 101 11.35 -10.53 -2.57
CA PRO A 101 9.95 -10.35 -2.99
C PRO A 101 8.92 -11.02 -2.08
N THR A 102 9.35 -11.95 -1.24
CA THR A 102 8.49 -12.63 -0.26
C THR A 102 8.38 -11.89 1.06
N VAL A 103 9.23 -10.88 1.32
CA VAL A 103 9.21 -10.11 2.56
C VAL A 103 8.53 -8.75 2.33
N TRP A 104 7.39 -8.55 2.96
CA TRP A 104 6.59 -7.34 2.83
C TRP A 104 6.71 -6.45 4.06
N VAL A 105 7.07 -5.18 3.85
CA VAL A 105 7.01 -4.17 4.90
C VAL A 105 5.69 -3.41 4.75
N ILE A 106 4.80 -3.55 5.73
CA ILE A 106 3.46 -2.97 5.71
C ILE A 106 3.38 -1.86 6.76
N THR A 107 2.89 -0.67 6.36
CA THR A 107 2.78 0.50 7.25
C THR A 107 1.47 1.22 7.02
N GLY A 108 0.83 1.70 8.08
CA GLY A 108 -0.38 2.52 7.96
C GLY A 108 -1.44 2.20 8.99
N VAL A 109 -2.69 2.45 8.63
CA VAL A 109 -3.88 2.10 9.38
C VAL A 109 -4.36 0.73 8.91
N PHE A 110 -4.22 -0.28 9.76
CA PHE A 110 -4.65 -1.64 9.46
C PHE A 110 -6.15 -1.80 9.65
N GLU A 111 -6.71 -1.11 10.65
CA GLU A 111 -8.13 -1.11 10.88
C GLU A 111 -8.57 0.17 11.60
N LYS A 112 -9.67 0.76 11.14
CA LYS A 112 -10.40 1.83 11.81
C LYS A 112 -11.88 1.54 11.71
N ALA A 113 -12.52 1.14 12.81
CA ALA A 113 -13.95 0.87 12.87
C ALA A 113 -14.72 2.10 13.38
N GLN A 114 -15.83 2.43 12.72
CA GLN A 114 -16.68 3.58 13.03
C GLN A 114 -18.17 3.16 13.02
N LEU A 115 -18.90 3.56 14.06
CA LEU A 115 -20.35 3.44 14.14
C LEU A 115 -20.95 4.84 14.29
N HIS A 116 -21.91 5.23 13.45
CA HIS A 116 -22.50 6.56 13.41
C HIS A 116 -21.46 7.70 13.37
N GLY A 117 -20.35 7.51 12.64
CA GLY A 117 -19.26 8.48 12.53
C GLY A 117 -18.31 8.54 13.73
N ARG A 118 -18.60 7.83 14.81
CA ARG A 118 -17.74 7.76 16.00
C ARG A 118 -16.74 6.61 15.85
N THR A 119 -15.45 6.89 16.02
CA THR A 119 -14.42 5.86 16.01
C THR A 119 -14.53 5.00 17.28
N LEU A 120 -14.70 3.69 17.10
CA LEU A 120 -14.74 2.69 18.16
C LEU A 120 -13.38 1.99 18.33
N TRP A 121 -12.64 1.87 17.23
CA TRP A 121 -11.43 1.09 17.14
C TRP A 121 -10.44 1.72 16.16
N LEU A 122 -9.15 1.65 16.46
CA LEU A 122 -8.07 2.07 15.56
C LEU A 122 -6.83 1.23 15.82
N GLU A 123 -6.39 0.52 14.80
CA GLU A 123 -5.10 -0.18 14.75
C GLU A 123 -4.23 0.43 13.65
N SER A 124 -3.01 0.82 14.00
CA SER A 124 -2.04 1.36 13.05
C SER A 124 -0.61 1.01 13.47
N GLY A 125 0.29 1.05 12.52
CA GLY A 125 1.70 0.80 12.84
C GLY A 125 2.50 0.33 11.63
N ARG A 126 3.51 -0.50 11.93
CA ARG A 126 4.36 -1.18 10.96
C ARG A 126 4.42 -2.66 11.31
N LEU A 127 4.39 -3.50 10.31
CA LEU A 127 4.70 -4.92 10.45
C LEU A 127 5.56 -5.40 9.28
N VAL A 128 6.32 -6.44 9.48
CA VAL A 128 7.03 -7.16 8.43
C VAL A 128 6.43 -8.56 8.35
N TYR A 129 6.00 -8.92 7.16
CA TYR A 129 5.34 -10.20 6.88
C TYR A 129 6.17 -11.01 5.90
N ASP A 130 6.42 -12.26 6.20
CA ASP A 130 7.06 -13.23 5.33
C ASP A 130 5.98 -14.10 4.69
N LEU A 131 5.80 -13.96 3.37
CA LEU A 131 4.81 -14.71 2.60
C LEU A 131 5.16 -16.20 2.47
N GLU A 132 6.44 -16.54 2.43
CA GLU A 132 6.87 -17.93 2.27
C GLU A 132 6.67 -18.73 3.56
N ALA A 133 6.98 -18.09 4.69
CA ALA A 133 6.76 -18.67 6.01
C ALA A 133 5.33 -18.47 6.54
N ASP A 134 4.50 -17.66 5.86
CA ASP A 134 3.15 -17.26 6.26
C ASP A 134 3.10 -16.71 7.69
N GLN A 135 4.03 -15.80 8.03
CA GLN A 135 4.16 -15.29 9.40
C GLN A 135 4.58 -13.82 9.48
N VAL A 136 4.18 -13.18 10.56
CA VAL A 136 4.71 -11.86 10.96
C VAL A 136 6.06 -12.05 11.64
N ILE A 137 7.12 -11.49 11.04
CA ILE A 137 8.49 -11.57 11.58
C ILE A 137 8.88 -10.34 12.40
N ASP A 138 8.20 -9.20 12.23
CA ASP A 138 8.36 -7.99 13.05
C ASP A 138 6.99 -7.35 13.30
N PRO A 139 6.39 -7.57 14.49
CA PRO A 139 5.05 -7.09 14.84
C PRO A 139 5.06 -5.69 15.44
N ASN A 140 5.92 -4.77 14.99
CA ASN A 140 6.00 -3.42 15.56
C ASN A 140 4.72 -2.61 15.26
N ARG A 141 3.66 -2.99 15.95
CA ARG A 141 2.34 -2.36 15.94
C ARG A 141 2.04 -1.79 17.32
N GLY A 142 1.18 -0.77 17.34
CA GLY A 142 0.59 -0.29 18.59
C GLY A 142 -0.15 -1.42 19.33
N PRO A 143 -0.59 -1.19 20.56
CA PRO A 143 -1.28 -2.20 21.36
C PRO A 143 -2.48 -2.75 20.57
N LEU A 144 -2.47 -4.06 20.39
CA LEU A 144 -3.60 -4.82 19.85
C LEU A 144 -4.65 -4.91 20.97
N ALA A 145 -5.65 -4.05 20.92
CA ALA A 145 -6.87 -4.34 21.61
C ALA A 145 -7.71 -5.29 20.74
N GLU A 146 -8.61 -6.05 21.27
CA GLU A 146 -9.51 -6.88 20.47
C GLU A 146 -10.46 -5.98 19.67
N PRO A 147 -10.67 -6.25 18.35
CA PRO A 147 -11.65 -5.52 17.58
C PRO A 147 -13.05 -5.75 18.16
N PRO A 148 -13.92 -4.73 18.12
CA PRO A 148 -15.27 -4.88 18.63
C PRO A 148 -16.06 -5.92 17.82
N ASP A 149 -16.87 -6.72 18.48
CA ASP A 149 -17.72 -7.73 17.85
C ASP A 149 -18.76 -7.06 16.93
N VAL A 150 -18.74 -7.38 15.66
CA VAL A 150 -19.66 -6.84 14.65
C VAL A 150 -21.12 -7.22 14.97
N CYS A 151 -21.36 -8.40 15.54
CA CYS A 151 -22.70 -8.87 15.90
C CYS A 151 -23.27 -8.09 17.08
N GLU A 152 -22.43 -7.74 18.08
CA GLU A 152 -22.83 -6.88 19.19
C GLU A 152 -23.15 -5.45 18.70
N LEU A 153 -22.34 -4.90 17.81
CA LEU A 153 -22.50 -3.53 17.28
C LEU A 153 -23.74 -3.37 16.40
N LEU A 154 -24.03 -4.37 15.53
CA LEU A 154 -25.14 -4.33 14.57
C LEU A 154 -26.41 -5.00 15.09
N GLY A 155 -26.36 -5.67 16.22
CA GLY A 155 -27.50 -6.34 16.84
C GLY A 155 -28.68 -5.40 17.11
N PRO A 156 -29.89 -5.96 17.29
CA PRO A 156 -31.12 -5.22 17.51
C PRO A 156 -31.10 -4.36 18.79
#